data_7b0abaf59ecd99a5e6697d1c7a6067a1
#
_entry.id   7b0abaf59ecd99a5e6697d1c7a6067a1
#
_cell.length_a   1.000
_cell.length_b   1.000
_cell.length_c   1.000
_cell.angle_alpha   90.00
_cell.angle_beta   90.00
_cell.angle_gamma   90.00
#
_symmetry.space_group_name_H-M   'P 1'
#
loop_
_entity.id
_entity.type
_entity.pdbx_description
1 polymer ?
#
loop_
_entity_poly.entity_id
_entity_poly.type
_entity_poly.pdbx_seq_one_letter_code
_entity_poly.pdbx_strand_id
1 'polypeptide(L)'
;MKNKLTKYVIRILAGILGILTIAVTLFLFLYIFWKGKNVMNLSFILDKPAGVPLGTAGGIYPALMGSIYLGALSALMGGIIGIGVAVYLVFYTRKSIFYHVISACITGLSGIPSILFGLVGYTLLIYQFGLGRSLLCSAICVAVMIVPFIAIRAEKILKEKGTEYMKNSLALGMSREYAVIRLILPVCAVELLGTVALGMAYGMGAVAPILYTGAVMQAGVPSKLTDPF
;
A
#
# COMPACT_ATOMS: atom_id res chain seq x y z
N MET A 1 -37.49 9.38 27.35
CA MET A 1 -37.80 10.03 26.05
C MET A 1 -36.59 10.65 25.35
N LYS A 2 -35.68 11.36 26.02
CA LYS A 2 -34.46 11.95 25.41
C LYS A 2 -33.61 10.99 24.56
N ASN A 3 -33.42 9.73 25.00
CA ASN A 3 -32.60 8.75 24.26
C ASN A 3 -33.15 8.27 22.89
N LYS A 4 -34.48 8.30 22.70
CA LYS A 4 -35.09 7.89 21.44
C LYS A 4 -34.93 8.98 20.37
N LEU A 5 -35.20 10.24 20.74
CA LEU A 5 -35.06 11.37 19.84
C LEU A 5 -33.62 11.54 19.35
N THR A 6 -32.64 11.45 20.27
CA THR A 6 -31.20 11.49 19.92
C THR A 6 -30.81 10.40 18.96
N LYS A 7 -31.31 9.17 19.15
CA LYS A 7 -31.03 8.05 18.19
C LYS A 7 -31.60 8.31 16.79
N TYR A 8 -32.81 8.87 16.70
CA TYR A 8 -33.41 9.21 15.41
C TYR A 8 -32.63 10.33 14.71
N VAL A 9 -32.27 11.39 15.43
CA VAL A 9 -31.45 12.49 14.89
C VAL A 9 -30.10 11.98 14.38
N ILE A 10 -29.39 11.15 15.16
CA ILE A 10 -28.10 10.56 14.73
C ILE A 10 -28.27 9.69 13.48
N ARG A 11 -29.34 8.88 13.43
CA ARG A 11 -29.61 8.03 12.25
C ARG A 11 -29.88 8.85 10.99
N ILE A 12 -30.69 9.90 11.11
CA ILE A 12 -30.99 10.81 9.98
C ILE A 12 -29.72 11.54 9.54
N LEU A 13 -28.94 12.07 10.48
CA LEU A 13 -27.68 12.75 10.18
C LEU A 13 -26.69 11.83 9.49
N ALA A 14 -26.51 10.61 10.02
CA ALA A 14 -25.65 9.60 9.41
C ALA A 14 -26.12 9.22 8.00
N GLY A 15 -27.44 9.10 7.79
CA GLY A 15 -28.02 8.85 6.47
C GLY A 15 -27.75 9.98 5.49
N ILE A 16 -27.95 11.23 5.88
CA ILE A 16 -27.67 12.41 5.05
C ILE A 16 -26.19 12.49 4.70
N LEU A 17 -25.28 12.32 5.69
CA LEU A 17 -23.83 12.33 5.44
C LEU A 17 -23.40 11.19 4.52
N GLY A 18 -23.97 9.99 4.68
CA GLY A 18 -23.73 8.86 3.79
C GLY A 18 -24.15 9.13 2.35
N ILE A 19 -25.37 9.66 2.15
CA ILE A 19 -25.87 10.04 0.81
C ILE A 19 -25.00 11.14 0.22
N LEU A 20 -24.64 12.16 1.00
CA LEU A 20 -23.77 13.24 0.55
C LEU A 20 -22.41 12.73 0.08
N THR A 21 -21.79 11.82 0.85
CA THR A 21 -20.49 11.22 0.48
C THR A 21 -20.59 10.46 -0.84
N ILE A 22 -21.64 9.65 -1.01
CA ILE A 22 -21.88 8.91 -2.26
C ILE A 22 -22.10 9.89 -3.42
N ALA A 23 -22.93 10.91 -3.21
CA ALA A 23 -23.25 11.90 -4.24
C ALA A 23 -22.02 12.67 -4.71
N VAL A 24 -21.16 13.13 -3.77
CA VAL A 24 -19.90 13.83 -4.10
C VAL A 24 -18.95 12.90 -4.85
N THR A 25 -18.80 11.66 -4.40
CA THR A 25 -17.93 10.68 -5.06
C THR A 25 -18.39 10.39 -6.48
N LEU A 26 -19.68 10.11 -6.67
CA LEU A 26 -20.26 9.87 -8.00
C LEU A 26 -20.14 11.12 -8.89
N PHE A 27 -20.40 12.31 -8.35
CA PHE A 27 -20.25 13.56 -9.08
C PHE A 27 -18.82 13.75 -9.62
N LEU A 28 -17.80 13.52 -8.77
CA LEU A 28 -16.40 13.62 -9.19
C LEU A 28 -16.07 12.63 -10.30
N PHE A 29 -16.49 11.36 -10.16
CA PHE A 29 -16.29 10.34 -11.18
C PHE A 29 -16.96 10.71 -12.51
N LEU A 30 -18.22 11.09 -12.47
CA LEU A 30 -18.98 11.46 -13.66
C LEU A 30 -18.41 12.73 -14.31
N TYR A 31 -18.01 13.71 -13.53
CA TYR A 31 -17.40 14.94 -14.02
C TYR A 31 -16.08 14.67 -14.75
N ILE A 32 -15.17 13.90 -14.15
CA ILE A 32 -13.89 13.53 -14.76
C ILE A 32 -14.12 12.73 -16.04
N PHE A 33 -15.01 11.73 -15.97
CA PHE A 33 -15.34 10.90 -17.13
C PHE A 33 -15.93 11.75 -18.27
N TRP A 34 -16.87 12.63 -17.98
CA TRP A 34 -17.48 13.50 -18.98
C TRP A 34 -16.48 14.42 -19.67
N LYS A 35 -15.55 14.96 -18.89
CA LYS A 35 -14.47 15.82 -19.42
C LYS A 35 -13.44 15.03 -20.23
N GLY A 36 -13.12 13.82 -19.83
CA GLY A 36 -12.08 12.98 -20.43
C GLY A 36 -12.53 12.11 -21.59
N LYS A 37 -13.82 11.82 -21.74
CA LYS A 37 -14.35 10.81 -22.69
C LYS A 37 -13.89 10.98 -24.15
N ASN A 38 -13.67 12.20 -24.60
CA ASN A 38 -13.29 12.50 -25.99
C ASN A 38 -11.80 12.24 -26.29
N VAL A 39 -10.95 12.13 -25.25
CA VAL A 39 -9.51 11.84 -25.37
C VAL A 39 -9.18 10.41 -24.99
N MET A 40 -10.15 9.66 -24.48
CA MET A 40 -9.96 8.26 -24.08
C MET A 40 -9.93 7.36 -25.32
N ASN A 41 -8.74 7.15 -25.86
CA ASN A 41 -8.46 6.22 -26.95
C ASN A 41 -7.21 5.39 -26.61
N LEU A 42 -6.91 4.41 -27.44
CA LEU A 42 -5.76 3.53 -27.21
C LEU A 42 -4.42 4.30 -27.25
N SER A 43 -4.32 5.32 -28.11
CA SER A 43 -3.12 6.15 -28.20
C SER A 43 -2.91 6.97 -26.92
N PHE A 44 -3.97 7.45 -26.27
CA PHE A 44 -3.87 8.12 -24.97
C PHE A 44 -3.22 7.22 -23.89
N ILE A 45 -3.46 5.93 -23.93
CA ILE A 45 -2.86 4.98 -22.96
C ILE A 45 -1.42 4.65 -23.34
N LEU A 46 -1.11 4.51 -24.65
CA LEU A 46 0.15 3.98 -25.15
C LEU A 46 1.18 5.04 -25.55
N ASP A 47 0.76 6.28 -25.77
CA ASP A 47 1.66 7.34 -26.20
C ASP A 47 2.35 8.04 -25.02
N LYS A 48 3.43 8.75 -25.35
CA LYS A 48 4.13 9.62 -24.40
C LYS A 48 3.42 10.97 -24.32
N PRO A 49 3.51 11.68 -23.17
CA PRO A 49 3.04 13.05 -23.07
C PRO A 49 3.71 13.97 -24.11
N ALA A 50 2.94 14.82 -24.74
CA ALA A 50 3.39 15.76 -25.77
C ALA A 50 2.67 17.10 -25.61
N GLY A 51 2.98 18.05 -26.52
CA GLY A 51 2.35 19.37 -26.55
C GLY A 51 3.14 20.45 -25.80
N VAL A 52 2.70 21.71 -25.94
CA VAL A 52 3.25 22.88 -25.26
C VAL A 52 2.11 23.69 -24.66
N PRO A 53 1.97 23.70 -23.33
CA PRO A 53 2.77 23.03 -22.31
C PRO A 53 2.64 21.49 -22.37
N LEU A 54 3.63 20.79 -21.82
CA LEU A 54 3.65 19.32 -21.83
C LEU A 54 2.38 18.73 -21.18
N GLY A 55 1.80 17.70 -21.81
CA GLY A 55 0.57 17.06 -21.37
C GLY A 55 -0.70 17.64 -21.96
N THR A 56 -0.61 18.62 -22.86
CA THR A 56 -1.76 19.12 -23.64
C THR A 56 -2.12 18.21 -24.80
N ALA A 57 -1.23 17.28 -25.17
CA ALA A 57 -1.39 16.26 -26.19
C ALA A 57 -0.66 14.98 -25.80
N GLY A 58 -0.79 13.92 -26.61
CA GLY A 58 -0.15 12.62 -26.38
C GLY A 58 -0.89 11.78 -25.33
N GLY A 59 -0.14 10.99 -24.56
CA GLY A 59 -0.68 10.00 -23.65
C GLY A 59 -0.03 9.97 -22.27
N ILE A 60 -0.32 8.89 -21.54
CA ILE A 60 0.08 8.70 -20.12
C ILE A 60 0.98 7.48 -19.91
N TYR A 61 1.47 6.85 -20.98
CA TYR A 61 2.18 5.58 -20.91
C TYR A 61 3.36 5.56 -19.90
N PRO A 62 4.28 6.55 -19.88
CA PRO A 62 5.38 6.54 -18.92
C PRO A 62 4.91 6.61 -17.46
N ALA A 63 3.92 7.44 -17.16
CA ALA A 63 3.36 7.57 -15.81
C ALA A 63 2.64 6.29 -15.36
N LEU A 64 1.94 5.61 -16.29
CA LEU A 64 1.28 4.34 -16.04
C LEU A 64 2.31 3.25 -15.71
N MET A 65 3.35 3.11 -16.54
CA MET A 65 4.39 2.10 -16.34
C MET A 65 5.22 2.38 -15.08
N GLY A 66 5.56 3.64 -14.83
CA GLY A 66 6.23 4.05 -13.60
C GLY A 66 5.43 3.66 -12.35
N SER A 67 4.12 3.91 -12.35
CA SER A 67 3.24 3.53 -11.24
C SER A 67 3.15 2.01 -11.05
N ILE A 68 3.06 1.24 -12.13
CA ILE A 68 3.03 -0.23 -12.08
C ILE A 68 4.34 -0.79 -11.52
N TYR A 69 5.50 -0.32 -12.02
CA TYR A 69 6.80 -0.77 -11.55
C TYR A 69 7.03 -0.40 -10.08
N LEU A 70 6.68 0.83 -9.70
CA LEU A 70 6.75 1.27 -8.32
C LEU A 70 5.87 0.40 -7.41
N GLY A 71 4.61 0.21 -7.80
CA GLY A 71 3.66 -0.60 -7.05
C GLY A 71 4.14 -2.04 -6.87
N ALA A 72 4.58 -2.69 -7.96
CA ALA A 72 5.08 -4.06 -7.93
C ALA A 72 6.33 -4.19 -7.03
N LEU A 73 7.30 -3.29 -7.18
CA LEU A 73 8.54 -3.34 -6.41
C LEU A 73 8.31 -3.04 -4.93
N SER A 74 7.53 -2.02 -4.62
CA SER A 74 7.20 -1.69 -3.23
C SER A 74 6.35 -2.77 -2.55
N ALA A 75 5.40 -3.37 -3.29
CA ALA A 75 4.58 -4.47 -2.78
C ALA A 75 5.41 -5.74 -2.53
N LEU A 76 6.36 -6.05 -3.41
CA LEU A 76 7.28 -7.18 -3.20
C LEU A 76 8.09 -6.98 -1.92
N MET A 77 8.77 -5.83 -1.78
CA MET A 77 9.59 -5.54 -0.61
C MET A 77 8.76 -5.43 0.67
N GLY A 78 7.71 -4.62 0.65
CA GLY A 78 6.81 -4.40 1.79
C GLY A 78 6.01 -5.64 2.16
N GLY A 79 5.64 -6.46 1.17
CA GLY A 79 4.94 -7.73 1.35
C GLY A 79 5.79 -8.76 2.08
N ILE A 80 7.02 -8.98 1.63
CA ILE A 80 7.96 -9.92 2.28
C ILE A 80 8.21 -9.51 3.74
N ILE A 81 8.53 -8.23 3.97
CA ILE A 81 8.80 -7.73 5.32
C ILE A 81 7.52 -7.78 6.18
N GLY A 82 6.39 -7.28 5.69
CA GLY A 82 5.15 -7.21 6.45
C GLY A 82 4.59 -8.58 6.83
N ILE A 83 4.58 -9.54 5.88
CA ILE A 83 4.18 -10.91 6.16
C ILE A 83 5.17 -11.59 7.12
N GLY A 84 6.48 -11.40 6.91
CA GLY A 84 7.52 -11.94 7.79
C GLY A 84 7.35 -11.46 9.24
N VAL A 85 7.11 -10.16 9.44
CA VAL A 85 6.82 -9.60 10.77
C VAL A 85 5.56 -10.20 11.36
N ALA A 86 4.47 -10.33 10.60
CA ALA A 86 3.23 -10.91 11.06
C ALA A 86 3.40 -12.39 11.49
N VAL A 87 4.10 -13.19 10.69
CA VAL A 87 4.44 -14.58 11.02
C VAL A 87 5.23 -14.67 12.32
N TYR A 88 6.25 -13.82 12.48
CA TYR A 88 7.06 -13.76 13.68
C TYR A 88 6.24 -13.41 14.91
N LEU A 89 5.39 -12.36 14.83
CA LEU A 89 4.53 -11.94 15.93
C LEU A 89 3.51 -13.00 16.35
N VAL A 90 2.93 -13.73 15.41
CA VAL A 90 1.86 -14.70 15.71
C VAL A 90 2.43 -16.01 16.24
N PHE A 91 3.51 -16.52 15.65
CA PHE A 91 3.96 -17.88 15.92
C PHE A 91 5.22 -17.99 16.76
N TYR A 92 6.06 -16.93 16.84
CA TYR A 92 7.36 -17.03 17.50
C TYR A 92 7.50 -16.18 18.77
N THR A 93 6.77 -15.06 18.90
CA THR A 93 6.96 -14.08 20.00
C THR A 93 5.86 -14.04 21.06
N ARG A 94 5.14 -15.13 21.30
CA ARG A 94 4.01 -15.17 22.24
C ARG A 94 4.25 -14.36 23.52
N LYS A 95 3.52 -13.23 23.73
CA LYS A 95 3.47 -12.39 24.95
C LYS A 95 4.85 -11.96 25.52
N SER A 96 5.90 -12.01 24.71
CA SER A 96 7.24 -11.52 25.07
C SER A 96 7.29 -9.98 25.00
N ILE A 97 8.27 -9.37 25.68
CA ILE A 97 8.58 -7.94 25.55
C ILE A 97 8.79 -7.56 24.06
N PHE A 98 9.44 -8.44 23.30
CA PHE A 98 9.65 -8.27 21.86
C PHE A 98 8.35 -8.13 21.06
N TYR A 99 7.30 -8.88 21.42
CA TYR A 99 5.98 -8.70 20.80
C TYR A 99 5.48 -7.26 20.98
N HIS A 100 5.54 -6.74 22.21
CA HIS A 100 5.05 -5.39 22.51
C HIS A 100 5.88 -4.32 21.81
N VAL A 101 7.19 -4.47 21.77
CA VAL A 101 8.09 -3.52 21.10
C VAL A 101 7.84 -3.50 19.59
N ILE A 102 7.84 -4.65 18.93
CA ILE A 102 7.62 -4.73 17.48
C ILE A 102 6.20 -4.23 17.13
N SER A 103 5.19 -4.65 17.88
CA SER A 103 3.81 -4.19 17.66
C SER A 103 3.67 -2.67 17.85
N ALA A 104 4.34 -2.11 18.86
CA ALA A 104 4.38 -0.66 19.09
C ALA A 104 5.09 0.07 17.94
N CYS A 105 6.21 -0.46 17.43
CA CYS A 105 6.91 0.09 16.27
C CYS A 105 6.01 0.08 15.03
N ILE A 106 5.35 -1.04 14.73
CA ILE A 106 4.44 -1.17 13.59
C ILE A 106 3.26 -0.18 13.71
N THR A 107 2.66 -0.10 14.89
CA THR A 107 1.56 0.83 15.15
C THR A 107 2.03 2.29 15.07
N GLY A 108 3.20 2.59 15.61
CA GLY A 108 3.84 3.91 15.51
C GLY A 108 4.09 4.32 14.07
N LEU A 109 4.68 3.43 13.26
CA LEU A 109 4.90 3.67 11.83
C LEU A 109 3.59 3.93 11.06
N SER A 110 2.49 3.26 11.42
CA SER A 110 1.20 3.47 10.76
C SER A 110 0.59 4.85 11.01
N GLY A 111 1.02 5.53 12.07
CA GLY A 111 0.58 6.90 12.42
C GLY A 111 1.42 8.02 11.79
N ILE A 112 2.53 7.69 11.12
CA ILE A 112 3.42 8.70 10.53
C ILE A 112 2.79 9.25 9.23
N PRO A 113 2.68 10.58 9.05
CA PRO A 113 2.26 11.18 7.80
C PRO A 113 3.16 10.76 6.63
N SER A 114 2.56 10.42 5.49
CA SER A 114 3.29 9.90 4.32
C SER A 114 4.40 10.82 3.81
N ILE A 115 4.26 12.12 3.99
CA ILE A 115 5.27 13.10 3.61
C ILE A 115 6.61 12.90 4.33
N LEU A 116 6.57 12.44 5.59
CA LEU A 116 7.79 12.20 6.37
C LEU A 116 8.60 11.02 5.81
N PHE A 117 7.94 9.99 5.28
CA PHE A 117 8.65 8.90 4.57
C PHE A 117 9.41 9.43 3.36
N GLY A 118 8.81 10.39 2.61
CA GLY A 118 9.48 11.04 1.49
C GLY A 118 10.67 11.91 1.91
N LEU A 119 10.50 12.72 2.96
CA LEU A 119 11.58 13.59 3.46
C LEU A 119 12.74 12.80 4.04
N VAL A 120 12.44 11.78 4.85
CA VAL A 120 13.47 10.86 5.40
C VAL A 120 14.16 10.10 4.27
N GLY A 121 13.40 9.59 3.30
CA GLY A 121 13.95 8.92 2.13
C GLY A 121 14.85 9.83 1.30
N TYR A 122 14.44 11.07 1.07
CA TYR A 122 15.27 12.07 0.40
C TYR A 122 16.58 12.31 1.17
N THR A 123 16.48 12.56 2.48
CA THR A 123 17.66 12.85 3.30
C THR A 123 18.62 11.67 3.38
N LEU A 124 18.11 10.47 3.62
CA LEU A 124 18.95 9.29 3.78
C LEU A 124 19.45 8.76 2.43
N LEU A 125 18.54 8.44 1.50
CA LEU A 125 18.90 7.72 0.28
C LEU A 125 19.57 8.64 -0.74
N ILE A 126 19.06 9.86 -0.92
CA ILE A 126 19.55 10.76 -1.96
C ILE A 126 20.71 11.63 -1.43
N TYR A 127 20.51 12.29 -0.29
CA TYR A 127 21.52 13.24 0.20
C TYR A 127 22.70 12.53 0.89
N GLN A 128 22.48 11.58 1.80
CA GLN A 128 23.56 10.92 2.52
C GLN A 128 24.21 9.78 1.74
N PHE A 129 23.42 8.91 1.11
CA PHE A 129 23.97 7.80 0.32
C PHE A 129 24.30 8.16 -1.12
N GLY A 130 23.97 9.38 -1.60
CA GLY A 130 24.28 9.83 -2.95
C GLY A 130 23.52 9.11 -4.06
N LEU A 131 22.45 8.37 -3.72
CA LEU A 131 21.60 7.74 -4.72
C LEU A 131 20.77 8.84 -5.41
N GLY A 132 20.78 8.90 -6.72
CA GLY A 132 19.91 9.82 -7.45
C GLY A 132 18.43 9.57 -7.21
N ARG A 133 17.57 10.53 -7.59
CA ARG A 133 16.13 10.29 -7.65
C ARG A 133 15.87 9.11 -8.57
N SER A 134 15.17 8.09 -8.08
CA SER A 134 15.05 6.83 -8.80
C SER A 134 13.82 6.03 -8.38
N LEU A 135 13.42 5.12 -9.25
CA LEU A 135 12.37 4.15 -8.96
C LEU A 135 12.69 3.33 -7.69
N LEU A 136 13.96 2.93 -7.52
CA LEU A 136 14.38 2.16 -6.33
C LEU A 136 14.23 2.97 -5.04
N CYS A 137 14.68 4.22 -5.00
CA CYS A 137 14.53 5.07 -3.82
C CYS A 137 13.06 5.25 -3.44
N SER A 138 12.20 5.52 -4.43
CA SER A 138 10.75 5.61 -4.20
C SER A 138 10.16 4.31 -3.71
N ALA A 139 10.55 3.18 -4.32
CA ALA A 139 10.04 1.86 -3.93
C ALA A 139 10.43 1.50 -2.49
N ILE A 140 11.64 1.82 -2.04
CA ILE A 140 12.06 1.62 -0.66
C ILE A 140 11.21 2.47 0.31
N CYS A 141 11.02 3.76 0.01
CA CYS A 141 10.23 4.65 0.86
C CYS A 141 8.76 4.21 0.96
N VAL A 142 8.17 3.85 -0.18
CA VAL A 142 6.80 3.35 -0.24
C VAL A 142 6.69 1.97 0.42
N ALA A 143 7.68 1.08 0.24
CA ALA A 143 7.70 -0.22 0.91
C ALA A 143 7.67 -0.07 2.43
N VAL A 144 8.53 0.79 3.00
CA VAL A 144 8.54 1.05 4.45
C VAL A 144 7.20 1.60 4.93
N MET A 145 6.57 2.48 4.14
CA MET A 145 5.26 3.06 4.46
C MET A 145 4.15 2.01 4.47
N ILE A 146 4.16 1.03 3.55
CA ILE A 146 3.10 0.01 3.45
C ILE A 146 3.33 -1.20 4.37
N VAL A 147 4.54 -1.41 4.89
CA VAL A 147 4.86 -2.52 5.82
C VAL A 147 3.89 -2.60 6.99
N PRO A 148 3.61 -1.53 7.77
CA PRO A 148 2.68 -1.61 8.90
C PRO A 148 1.27 -2.00 8.47
N PHE A 149 0.79 -1.48 7.34
CA PHE A 149 -0.52 -1.83 6.79
C PHE A 149 -0.62 -3.33 6.47
N ILE A 150 0.41 -3.90 5.83
CA ILE A 150 0.45 -5.31 5.48
C ILE A 150 0.62 -6.17 6.75
N ALA A 151 1.53 -5.77 7.65
CA ALA A 151 1.82 -6.53 8.87
C ALA A 151 0.58 -6.67 9.77
N ILE A 152 -0.15 -5.57 10.02
CA ILE A 152 -1.35 -5.58 10.87
C ILE A 152 -2.44 -6.48 10.28
N ARG A 153 -2.67 -6.41 8.96
CA ARG A 153 -3.69 -7.24 8.29
C ARG A 153 -3.28 -8.71 8.23
N ALA A 154 -2.02 -8.98 7.88
CA ALA A 154 -1.48 -10.35 7.85
C ALA A 154 -1.49 -10.98 9.25
N GLU A 155 -1.16 -10.22 10.30
CA GLU A 155 -1.25 -10.68 11.69
C GLU A 155 -2.67 -11.10 12.05
N LYS A 156 -3.68 -10.33 11.65
CA LYS A 156 -5.08 -10.66 11.89
C LYS A 156 -5.48 -11.97 11.18
N ILE A 157 -5.16 -12.13 9.90
CA ILE A 157 -5.44 -13.34 9.12
C ILE A 157 -4.78 -14.57 9.78
N LEU A 158 -3.50 -14.44 10.13
CA LEU A 158 -2.74 -15.53 10.74
C LEU A 158 -3.24 -15.87 12.17
N LYS A 159 -3.74 -14.89 12.93
CA LYS A 159 -4.38 -15.14 14.23
C LYS A 159 -5.71 -15.86 14.08
N GLU A 160 -6.55 -15.46 13.15
CA GLU A 160 -7.89 -16.02 12.96
C GLU A 160 -7.83 -17.44 12.42
N LYS A 161 -7.04 -17.67 11.38
CA LYS A 161 -6.96 -18.99 10.70
C LYS A 161 -5.75 -19.81 11.13
N GLY A 162 -4.57 -19.22 11.10
CA GLY A 162 -3.31 -19.94 11.27
C GLY A 162 -3.12 -20.56 12.65
N THR A 163 -3.70 -19.96 13.71
CA THR A 163 -3.54 -20.50 15.08
C THR A 163 -4.22 -21.84 15.29
N GLU A 164 -5.34 -22.10 14.63
CA GLU A 164 -6.03 -23.38 14.68
C GLU A 164 -5.21 -24.47 13.98
N TYR A 165 -4.75 -24.18 12.76
CA TYR A 165 -3.86 -25.08 12.02
C TYR A 165 -2.57 -25.38 12.79
N MET A 166 -1.97 -24.38 13.46
CA MET A 166 -0.80 -24.57 14.29
C MET A 166 -1.05 -25.55 15.44
N LYS A 167 -2.16 -25.40 16.17
CA LYS A 167 -2.50 -26.29 17.27
C LYS A 167 -2.65 -27.74 16.79
N ASN A 168 -3.38 -27.93 15.69
CA ASN A 168 -3.62 -29.26 15.13
C ASN A 168 -2.32 -29.91 14.61
N SER A 169 -1.46 -29.15 13.97
CA SER A 169 -0.16 -29.62 13.47
C SER A 169 0.77 -30.05 14.60
N LEU A 170 0.85 -29.26 15.67
CA LEU A 170 1.66 -29.61 16.85
C LEU A 170 1.12 -30.85 17.58
N ALA A 171 -0.20 -31.03 17.62
CA ALA A 171 -0.82 -32.24 18.19
C ALA A 171 -0.45 -33.51 17.38
N LEU A 172 -0.20 -33.37 16.08
CA LEU A 172 0.26 -34.44 15.18
C LEU A 172 1.79 -34.64 15.21
N GLY A 173 2.51 -33.91 16.08
CA GLY A 173 3.96 -34.03 16.23
C GLY A 173 4.78 -33.29 15.16
N MET A 174 4.16 -32.42 14.38
CA MET A 174 4.88 -31.61 13.37
C MET A 174 5.70 -30.51 14.05
N SER A 175 6.87 -30.18 13.48
CA SER A 175 7.61 -28.98 13.93
C SER A 175 6.88 -27.70 13.56
N ARG A 176 7.13 -26.65 14.35
CA ARG A 176 6.49 -25.33 14.12
C ARG A 176 6.83 -24.76 12.75
N GLU A 177 8.09 -24.86 12.36
CA GLU A 177 8.62 -24.35 11.10
C GLU A 177 7.95 -25.05 9.92
N TYR A 178 7.81 -26.38 10.01
CA TYR A 178 7.13 -27.18 8.98
C TYR A 178 5.66 -26.78 8.87
N ALA A 179 4.95 -26.65 10.00
CA ALA A 179 3.56 -26.23 10.02
C ALA A 179 3.37 -24.83 9.41
N VAL A 180 4.23 -23.86 9.73
CA VAL A 180 4.15 -22.51 9.17
C VAL A 180 4.37 -22.52 7.65
N ILE A 181 5.46 -23.12 7.18
CA ILE A 181 5.86 -23.03 5.77
C ILE A 181 5.00 -23.91 4.86
N ARG A 182 4.69 -25.13 5.29
CA ARG A 182 4.03 -26.13 4.44
C ARG A 182 2.51 -26.18 4.58
N LEU A 183 1.96 -25.64 5.65
CA LEU A 183 0.53 -25.71 5.90
C LEU A 183 -0.10 -24.33 6.02
N ILE A 184 0.36 -23.51 6.97
CA ILE A 184 -0.32 -22.25 7.31
C ILE A 184 -0.18 -21.21 6.21
N LEU A 185 1.03 -20.95 5.74
CA LEU A 185 1.26 -19.97 4.67
C LEU A 185 0.52 -20.33 3.38
N PRO A 186 0.53 -21.58 2.88
CA PRO A 186 -0.25 -21.96 1.71
C PRO A 186 -1.77 -21.82 1.91
N VAL A 187 -2.29 -22.21 3.08
CA VAL A 187 -3.73 -22.09 3.37
C VAL A 187 -4.18 -20.63 3.45
N CYS A 188 -3.34 -19.75 3.98
CA CYS A 188 -3.62 -18.31 4.07
C CYS A 188 -3.17 -17.52 2.84
N ALA A 189 -2.55 -18.16 1.83
CA ALA A 189 -1.87 -17.48 0.73
C ALA A 189 -2.76 -16.50 -0.03
N VAL A 190 -3.99 -16.88 -0.37
CA VAL A 190 -4.92 -16.03 -1.12
C VAL A 190 -5.22 -14.73 -0.37
N GLU A 191 -5.45 -14.81 0.94
CA GLU A 191 -5.75 -13.64 1.77
C GLU A 191 -4.51 -12.79 2.03
N LEU A 192 -3.35 -13.43 2.21
CA LEU A 192 -2.07 -12.73 2.34
C LEU A 192 -1.71 -12.00 1.04
N LEU A 193 -1.86 -12.65 -0.12
CA LEU A 193 -1.66 -12.02 -1.44
C LEU A 193 -2.66 -10.87 -1.65
N GLY A 194 -3.93 -11.05 -1.27
CA GLY A 194 -4.92 -9.97 -1.28
C GLY A 194 -4.51 -8.78 -0.42
N THR A 195 -3.89 -9.03 0.73
CA THR A 195 -3.36 -7.98 1.60
C THR A 195 -2.19 -7.24 0.96
N VAL A 196 -1.29 -7.95 0.27
CA VAL A 196 -0.17 -7.34 -0.48
C VAL A 196 -0.69 -6.52 -1.65
N ALA A 197 -1.67 -7.03 -2.39
CA ALA A 197 -2.31 -6.29 -3.50
C ALA A 197 -2.98 -4.99 -3.00
N LEU A 198 -3.64 -5.01 -1.85
CA LEU A 198 -4.18 -3.79 -1.23
C LEU A 198 -3.07 -2.84 -0.78
N GLY A 199 -1.95 -3.36 -0.25
CA GLY A 199 -0.75 -2.60 0.06
C GLY A 199 -0.15 -1.94 -1.19
N MET A 200 -0.09 -2.66 -2.30
CA MET A 200 0.31 -2.13 -3.60
C MET A 200 -0.57 -0.95 -4.03
N ALA A 201 -1.88 -1.12 -4.00
CA ALA A 201 -2.83 -0.07 -4.37
C ALA A 201 -2.69 1.17 -3.48
N TYR A 202 -2.50 0.96 -2.17
CA TYR A 202 -2.23 2.04 -1.22
C TYR A 202 -0.91 2.77 -1.52
N GLY A 203 0.14 2.02 -1.84
CA GLY A 203 1.46 2.54 -2.20
C GLY A 203 1.45 3.34 -3.51
N MET A 204 0.74 2.84 -4.55
CA MET A 204 0.58 3.55 -5.83
C MET A 204 -0.18 4.89 -5.68
N GLY A 205 -1.06 5.01 -4.69
CA GLY A 205 -1.76 6.25 -4.37
C GLY A 205 -0.95 7.24 -3.54
N ALA A 206 0.25 6.88 -3.08
CA ALA A 206 1.09 7.73 -2.25
C ALA A 206 1.85 8.76 -3.10
N VAL A 207 1.45 10.03 -3.04
CA VAL A 207 2.06 11.12 -3.82
C VAL A 207 3.33 11.65 -3.15
N ALA A 208 3.27 11.94 -1.84
CA ALA A 208 4.35 12.65 -1.15
C ALA A 208 5.71 11.90 -1.13
N PRO A 209 5.79 10.60 -0.78
CA PRO A 209 7.05 9.87 -0.84
C PRO A 209 7.67 9.88 -2.23
N ILE A 210 6.86 9.70 -3.26
CA ILE A 210 7.27 9.58 -4.65
C ILE A 210 7.84 10.91 -5.17
N LEU A 211 7.17 12.01 -4.86
CA LEU A 211 7.56 13.35 -5.30
C LEU A 211 8.98 13.73 -4.84
N TYR A 212 9.37 13.33 -3.64
CA TYR A 212 10.71 13.64 -3.10
C TYR A 212 11.79 12.67 -3.61
N THR A 213 11.45 11.41 -3.91
CA THR A 213 12.46 10.36 -4.06
C THR A 213 12.61 9.82 -5.48
N GLY A 214 11.66 10.03 -6.39
CA GLY A 214 11.79 9.45 -7.72
C GLY A 214 11.01 10.11 -8.84
N ALA A 215 9.87 10.75 -8.57
CA ALA A 215 9.09 11.38 -9.62
C ALA A 215 9.84 12.60 -10.19
N VAL A 216 10.02 12.61 -11.52
CA VAL A 216 10.63 13.71 -12.25
C VAL A 216 9.76 14.04 -13.45
N MET A 217 9.42 15.31 -13.61
CA MET A 217 8.69 15.76 -14.80
C MET A 217 9.47 15.40 -16.06
N GLN A 218 8.78 14.87 -17.04
CA GLN A 218 9.35 14.44 -18.33
C GLN A 218 10.25 13.19 -18.25
N ALA A 219 10.27 12.47 -17.14
CA ALA A 219 10.89 11.16 -17.11
C ALA A 219 10.21 10.24 -18.13
N GLY A 220 11.00 9.46 -18.85
CA GLY A 220 10.50 8.38 -19.70
C GLY A 220 10.07 7.16 -18.87
N VAL A 221 9.78 6.07 -19.56
CA VAL A 221 9.62 4.77 -18.87
C VAL A 221 10.97 4.38 -18.26
N PRO A 222 11.05 4.09 -16.95
CA PRO A 222 12.31 3.69 -16.33
C PRO A 222 12.81 2.38 -16.94
N SER A 223 14.03 2.36 -17.44
CA SER A 223 14.68 1.20 -18.01
C SER A 223 15.52 0.44 -16.98
N LYS A 224 15.98 1.14 -15.95
CA LYS A 224 16.72 0.62 -14.80
C LYS A 224 16.08 1.05 -13.50
N LEU A 225 16.36 0.32 -12.43
CA LEU A 225 15.87 0.66 -11.09
C LEU A 225 16.42 2.01 -10.57
N THR A 226 17.53 2.46 -11.14
CA THR A 226 18.19 3.74 -10.81
C THR A 226 17.65 4.91 -11.62
N ASP A 227 16.77 4.67 -12.58
CA ASP A 227 16.18 5.75 -13.38
C ASP A 227 15.03 6.42 -12.62
N PRO A 228 14.84 7.74 -12.80
CA PRO A 228 13.61 8.42 -12.37
C PRO A 228 12.42 8.01 -13.26
N PHE A 229 11.20 8.31 -12.79
CA PHE A 229 9.97 7.95 -13.48
C PHE A 229 8.90 9.03 -13.36
#